data_a154e52167eeeba4b7f9efc9eca29ba9
#
_entry.id   a154e52167eeeba4b7f9efc9eca29ba9
#
_cell.length_a   1.000
_cell.length_b   1.000
_cell.length_c   1.000
_cell.angle_alpha   90.00
_cell.angle_beta   90.00
_cell.angle_gamma   90.00
#
_symmetry.space_group_name_H-M   'P 1'
#
loop_
_entity.id
_entity.type
_entity.pdbx_description
1 polymer ?
#
loop_
_entity_poly.entity_id
_entity_poly.type
_entity_poly.pdbx_seq_one_letter_code
_entity_poly.pdbx_strand_id
1 'polypeptide(L)'
;MNHPNPAIVTQAGARRLPRWALLLLCFAYALPGFLGRDAWKSEDMAALGYMAELVRGTSSWLHPTLIGLPTDNPAVLPYWLGAWAMQLAPQWVSADFAARIPFLFLLGLAMVTTWYGTYYLARNPLAQPVPFAFGGEALPADYARAMADGGLLAFLACLGLAQLAHETTPALSQLSFTAIFFYGMAALPYRKQGPTVAAALGLLGLSLSGAPSLAILFGIGSALLHYNDRSTDIVDAASKRRIAGESVAIVVFTLISTALAVALGLLRWKIELPQAQWANWHGYIELLIWFTWPAWPLALWTLWRWRYQLFNRRISRHIALPAWLLLVCAIATLTTGSSDRTLLLALPALAALAAFALPTLKRQVSALIDWFTLLFFSGCAFTIWVVWIAMQTGVPSQPAANVERLAPGFQASFSWLSFAIATLATIAWVVVVKWRVGRHRAAIWTSLVLPAGGAALGWLLFMTLWMPLLNYAQSYTLLVQRTKAQLNAPGCVETVGLGKGQIAAFQFYGDLQLKPMQADGSGNCPWLLVEPSPDLSAPATINNLVWTQSALILHPANKGESVLLYKRQSAALSDDSEQPEAIEPDLDQKSEKK
;
A
#
# COMPACT_ATOMS: atom_id res chain seq x y z
N MET A 1 -22.24 -32.72 23.04
CA MET A 1 -20.97 -33.40 22.69
C MET A 1 -19.96 -32.31 22.39
N ASN A 2 -18.87 -32.18 23.15
CA ASN A 2 -17.77 -31.25 22.82
C ASN A 2 -17.03 -31.83 21.62
N HIS A 3 -17.19 -31.24 20.43
CA HIS A 3 -16.37 -31.62 19.29
C HIS A 3 -14.91 -31.38 19.64
N PRO A 4 -14.03 -32.37 19.46
CA PRO A 4 -12.62 -32.22 19.80
C PRO A 4 -12.01 -31.07 18.98
N ASN A 5 -11.12 -30.32 19.63
CA ASN A 5 -10.32 -29.31 18.95
C ASN A 5 -9.54 -29.97 17.78
N PRO A 6 -9.57 -29.42 16.56
CA PRO A 6 -8.90 -30.05 15.42
C PRO A 6 -7.37 -29.96 15.47
N ALA A 7 -6.79 -29.18 16.40
CA ALA A 7 -5.34 -28.99 16.50
C ALA A 7 -4.70 -30.17 17.26
N ILE A 8 -3.82 -30.92 16.58
CA ILE A 8 -3.01 -32.00 17.16
C ILE A 8 -1.54 -31.61 16.91
N VAL A 9 -0.85 -31.14 17.98
CA VAL A 9 0.52 -30.62 17.86
C VAL A 9 1.38 -31.19 19.00
N THR A 10 2.49 -31.82 18.62
CA THR A 10 3.52 -32.27 19.57
C THR A 10 4.43 -31.09 19.96
N GLN A 11 5.15 -31.21 21.08
CA GLN A 11 6.14 -30.20 21.50
C GLN A 11 7.21 -29.92 20.42
N ALA A 12 7.61 -30.95 19.65
CA ALA A 12 8.52 -30.78 18.52
C ALA A 12 7.90 -29.96 17.38
N GLY A 13 6.58 -30.04 17.19
CA GLY A 13 5.82 -29.24 16.22
C GLY A 13 5.69 -27.77 16.60
N ALA A 14 5.76 -27.44 17.89
CA ALA A 14 5.69 -26.08 18.42
C ALA A 14 7.06 -25.40 18.54
N ARG A 15 8.08 -25.93 17.88
CA ARG A 15 9.43 -25.34 17.86
C ARG A 15 9.41 -23.94 17.27
N ARG A 16 10.09 -22.99 17.92
CA ARG A 16 10.15 -21.57 17.51
C ARG A 16 11.01 -21.40 16.28
N LEU A 17 10.65 -20.42 15.45
CA LEU A 17 11.53 -19.88 14.42
C LEU A 17 12.68 -19.09 15.11
N PRO A 18 13.95 -19.25 14.69
CA PRO A 18 15.04 -18.44 15.22
C PRO A 18 14.75 -16.94 15.03
N ARG A 19 14.83 -16.16 16.10
CA ARG A 19 14.47 -14.73 16.08
C ARG A 19 15.27 -13.93 15.06
N TRP A 20 16.58 -14.23 14.96
CA TRP A 20 17.45 -13.55 13.99
C TRP A 20 16.98 -13.79 12.54
N ALA A 21 16.53 -15.01 12.21
CA ALA A 21 16.03 -15.35 10.87
C ALA A 21 14.71 -14.62 10.57
N LEU A 22 13.80 -14.55 11.56
CA LEU A 22 12.54 -13.83 11.43
C LEU A 22 12.79 -12.31 11.26
N LEU A 23 13.67 -11.72 12.06
CA LEU A 23 14.02 -10.32 11.94
C LEU A 23 14.71 -10.01 10.61
N LEU A 24 15.66 -10.86 10.19
CA LEU A 24 16.31 -10.72 8.88
C LEU A 24 15.29 -10.74 7.74
N LEU A 25 14.32 -11.66 7.78
CA LEU A 25 13.23 -11.72 6.79
C LEU A 25 12.40 -10.44 6.79
N CYS A 26 12.02 -9.92 7.97
CA CYS A 26 11.27 -8.67 8.08
C CYS A 26 12.07 -7.48 7.52
N PHE A 27 13.35 -7.37 7.83
CA PHE A 27 14.21 -6.32 7.28
C PHE A 27 14.42 -6.46 5.77
N ALA A 28 14.66 -7.67 5.27
CA ALA A 28 14.81 -7.94 3.85
C ALA A 28 13.54 -7.64 3.05
N TYR A 29 12.36 -7.70 3.69
CA TYR A 29 11.10 -7.33 3.10
C TYR A 29 10.83 -5.82 3.19
N ALA A 30 11.02 -5.21 4.36
CA ALA A 30 10.59 -3.84 4.62
C ALA A 30 11.55 -2.79 4.03
N LEU A 31 12.88 -2.93 4.20
CA LEU A 31 13.83 -1.89 3.83
C LEU A 31 13.88 -1.57 2.33
N PRO A 32 13.95 -2.57 1.40
CA PRO A 32 14.19 -2.28 -0.02
C PRO A 32 13.15 -1.37 -0.65
N GLY A 33 11.89 -1.47 -0.22
CA GLY A 33 10.80 -0.68 -0.78
C GLY A 33 10.79 0.80 -0.35
N PHE A 34 11.56 1.19 0.67
CA PHE A 34 11.66 2.58 1.14
C PHE A 34 12.96 3.26 0.73
N LEU A 35 14.00 2.50 0.36
CA LEU A 35 15.32 3.02 0.02
C LEU A 35 15.47 3.17 -1.52
N GLY A 36 15.91 4.33 -1.98
CA GLY A 36 16.25 4.57 -3.39
C GLY A 36 15.07 4.60 -4.37
N ARG A 37 13.84 4.55 -3.86
CA ARG A 37 12.61 4.60 -4.65
C ARG A 37 12.09 6.04 -4.72
N ASP A 38 11.64 6.48 -5.89
CA ASP A 38 10.86 7.71 -6.04
C ASP A 38 9.39 7.49 -5.58
N ALA A 39 8.61 8.56 -5.46
CA ALA A 39 7.17 8.41 -5.31
C ALA A 39 6.57 7.91 -6.63
N TRP A 40 6.02 6.70 -6.60
CA TRP A 40 5.44 6.06 -7.77
C TRP A 40 3.94 6.28 -7.80
N LYS A 41 3.38 6.31 -9.01
CA LYS A 41 1.96 6.48 -9.24
C LYS A 41 1.37 7.79 -8.70
N SER A 42 0.21 8.11 -9.18
CA SER A 42 -0.49 9.34 -8.85
C SER A 42 -0.74 9.53 -7.36
N GLU A 43 -1.16 8.48 -6.65
CA GLU A 43 -1.57 8.62 -5.24
C GLU A 43 -0.39 8.72 -4.26
N ASP A 44 0.72 7.99 -4.50
CA ASP A 44 1.93 8.10 -3.66
C ASP A 44 2.57 9.48 -3.82
N MET A 45 2.62 9.97 -5.07
CA MET A 45 3.12 11.32 -5.36
C MET A 45 2.20 12.42 -4.82
N ALA A 46 0.87 12.26 -4.96
CA ALA A 46 -0.09 13.21 -4.39
C ALA A 46 0.01 13.29 -2.88
N ALA A 47 0.18 12.14 -2.19
CA ALA A 47 0.38 12.10 -0.74
C ALA A 47 1.64 12.89 -0.33
N LEU A 48 2.76 12.72 -1.04
CA LEU A 48 3.97 13.49 -0.82
C LEU A 48 3.74 14.99 -1.08
N GLY A 49 2.95 15.35 -2.09
CA GLY A 49 2.56 16.73 -2.37
C GLY A 49 1.78 17.37 -1.21
N TYR A 50 0.79 16.68 -0.64
CA TYR A 50 0.06 17.19 0.54
C TYR A 50 0.99 17.41 1.74
N MET A 51 1.94 16.49 1.98
CA MET A 51 2.94 16.66 3.05
C MET A 51 3.82 17.88 2.81
N ALA A 52 4.28 18.09 1.58
CA ALA A 52 5.11 19.24 1.20
C ALA A 52 4.37 20.58 1.34
N GLU A 53 3.08 20.65 0.95
CA GLU A 53 2.24 21.84 1.13
C GLU A 53 2.03 22.18 2.61
N LEU A 54 1.88 21.18 3.48
CA LEU A 54 1.83 21.40 4.93
C LEU A 54 3.14 21.97 5.47
N VAL A 55 4.29 21.47 5.00
CA VAL A 55 5.62 21.98 5.40
C VAL A 55 5.84 23.41 4.91
N ARG A 56 5.38 23.74 3.70
CA ARG A 56 5.47 25.10 3.11
C ARG A 56 4.51 26.10 3.77
N GLY A 57 3.52 25.62 4.55
CA GLY A 57 2.50 26.47 5.19
C GLY A 57 1.44 27.00 4.20
N THR A 58 1.34 26.46 3.00
CA THR A 58 0.36 26.83 1.96
C THR A 58 -0.96 26.09 2.11
N SER A 59 -1.00 25.06 2.97
CA SER A 59 -2.18 24.24 3.26
C SER A 59 -2.50 24.17 4.74
N SER A 60 -3.78 24.01 5.08
CA SER A 60 -4.22 23.84 6.47
C SER A 60 -3.91 22.43 6.99
N TRP A 61 -3.41 22.34 8.22
CA TRP A 61 -3.15 21.04 8.89
C TRP A 61 -4.40 20.20 9.09
N LEU A 62 -5.58 20.82 9.28
CA LEU A 62 -6.84 20.11 9.48
C LEU A 62 -7.49 19.68 8.17
N HIS A 63 -7.26 20.41 7.10
CA HIS A 63 -7.82 20.15 5.76
C HIS A 63 -6.70 20.25 4.72
N PRO A 64 -5.86 19.21 4.59
CA PRO A 64 -4.78 19.23 3.61
C PRO A 64 -5.31 19.41 2.18
N THR A 65 -4.71 20.35 1.44
CA THR A 65 -5.05 20.66 0.05
C THR A 65 -3.79 20.74 -0.79
N LEU A 66 -3.93 20.53 -2.09
CA LEU A 66 -2.87 20.68 -3.09
C LEU A 66 -3.35 21.73 -4.09
N ILE A 67 -2.71 22.90 -4.13
CA ILE A 67 -3.17 24.09 -4.89
C ILE A 67 -4.67 24.41 -4.67
N GLY A 68 -5.17 24.25 -3.45
CA GLY A 68 -6.58 24.41 -3.10
C GLY A 68 -7.48 23.21 -3.38
N LEU A 69 -7.00 22.17 -4.07
CA LEU A 69 -7.77 20.95 -4.32
C LEU A 69 -7.75 20.05 -3.07
N PRO A 70 -8.91 19.57 -2.59
CA PRO A 70 -8.98 18.70 -1.43
C PRO A 70 -8.44 17.30 -1.73
N THR A 71 -8.13 16.55 -0.69
CA THR A 71 -7.73 15.14 -0.78
C THR A 71 -8.89 14.28 -1.33
N ASP A 72 -8.57 13.26 -2.15
CA ASP A 72 -9.57 12.30 -2.66
C ASP A 72 -10.14 11.47 -1.51
N ASN A 73 -9.24 10.98 -0.65
CA ASN A 73 -9.60 10.32 0.58
C ASN A 73 -9.29 11.26 1.76
N PRO A 74 -10.31 11.74 2.49
CA PRO A 74 -10.09 12.63 3.61
C PRO A 74 -9.31 11.90 4.70
N ALA A 75 -8.07 12.31 4.91
CA ALA A 75 -7.17 11.82 5.94
C ALA A 75 -6.32 12.99 6.44
N VAL A 76 -5.86 12.92 7.67
CA VAL A 76 -4.97 13.94 8.23
C VAL A 76 -3.69 13.34 8.81
N LEU A 77 -3.80 12.27 9.59
CA LEU A 77 -2.69 11.67 10.32
C LEU A 77 -1.52 11.21 9.42
N PRO A 78 -1.73 10.54 8.29
CA PRO A 78 -0.63 10.14 7.40
C PRO A 78 0.16 11.33 6.89
N TYR A 79 -0.53 12.41 6.52
CA TYR A 79 0.11 13.63 6.02
C TYR A 79 0.85 14.38 7.12
N TRP A 80 0.31 14.41 8.36
CA TRP A 80 1.03 14.96 9.50
C TRP A 80 2.32 14.22 9.80
N LEU A 81 2.28 12.88 9.80
CA LEU A 81 3.47 12.06 10.07
C LEU A 81 4.58 12.33 9.07
N GLY A 82 4.27 12.39 7.77
CA GLY A 82 5.25 12.69 6.74
C GLY A 82 5.75 14.13 6.82
N ALA A 83 4.85 15.11 6.99
CA ALA A 83 5.22 16.53 7.11
C ALA A 83 6.12 16.79 8.34
N TRP A 84 5.79 16.23 9.51
CA TRP A 84 6.65 16.34 10.70
C TRP A 84 8.02 15.71 10.48
N ALA A 85 8.08 14.54 9.83
CA ALA A 85 9.35 13.92 9.52
C ALA A 85 10.19 14.77 8.55
N MET A 86 9.57 15.40 7.55
CA MET A 86 10.26 16.35 6.66
C MET A 86 10.78 17.57 7.39
N GLN A 87 10.01 18.14 8.35
CA GLN A 87 10.43 19.30 9.15
C GLN A 87 11.58 18.98 10.13
N LEU A 88 11.58 17.76 10.69
CA LEU A 88 12.58 17.32 11.67
C LEU A 88 13.85 16.75 11.03
N ALA A 89 13.81 16.46 9.73
CA ALA A 89 14.92 15.84 9.03
C ALA A 89 16.12 16.80 8.92
N PRO A 90 17.36 16.31 9.17
CA PRO A 90 18.55 17.07 8.89
C PRO A 90 18.68 17.41 7.39
N GLN A 91 19.37 18.49 7.07
CA GLN A 91 19.52 18.99 5.68
C GLN A 91 20.17 17.99 4.70
N TRP A 92 20.94 17.02 5.20
CA TRP A 92 21.55 15.95 4.37
C TRP A 92 20.58 14.82 4.02
N VAL A 93 19.38 14.79 4.61
CA VAL A 93 18.31 13.82 4.29
C VAL A 93 17.37 14.47 3.30
N SER A 94 17.14 13.83 2.15
CA SER A 94 16.17 14.33 1.17
C SER A 94 14.75 14.31 1.76
N ALA A 95 13.95 15.31 1.43
CA ALA A 95 12.61 15.49 1.98
C ALA A 95 11.67 14.31 1.66
N ASP A 96 11.80 13.73 0.47
CA ASP A 96 11.04 12.55 0.04
C ASP A 96 11.39 11.30 0.85
N PHE A 97 12.68 11.10 1.17
CA PHE A 97 13.09 9.99 2.05
C PHE A 97 12.66 10.24 3.49
N ALA A 98 12.79 11.48 4.00
CA ALA A 98 12.33 11.84 5.33
C ALA A 98 10.84 11.53 5.52
N ALA A 99 10.00 11.89 4.54
CA ALA A 99 8.57 11.59 4.55
C ALA A 99 8.25 10.10 4.67
N ARG A 100 9.13 9.21 4.18
CA ARG A 100 8.94 7.74 4.20
C ARG A 100 9.31 7.08 5.52
N ILE A 101 10.15 7.72 6.33
CA ILE A 101 10.63 7.13 7.60
C ILE A 101 9.48 6.71 8.52
N PRO A 102 8.45 7.54 8.80
CA PRO A 102 7.32 7.12 9.63
C PRO A 102 6.57 5.91 9.05
N PHE A 103 6.46 5.80 7.73
CA PHE A 103 5.77 4.70 7.06
C PHE A 103 6.55 3.38 7.16
N LEU A 104 7.87 3.42 7.14
CA LEU A 104 8.70 2.26 7.47
C LEU A 104 8.43 1.75 8.89
N PHE A 105 8.33 2.66 9.88
CA PHE A 105 7.98 2.30 11.25
C PHE A 105 6.55 1.77 11.36
N LEU A 106 5.59 2.33 10.63
CA LEU A 106 4.22 1.85 10.59
C LEU A 106 4.15 0.41 10.02
N LEU A 107 4.90 0.10 8.96
CA LEU A 107 4.98 -1.27 8.45
C LEU A 107 5.57 -2.23 9.49
N GLY A 108 6.67 -1.84 10.14
CA GLY A 108 7.26 -2.62 11.23
C GLY A 108 6.26 -2.85 12.37
N LEU A 109 5.49 -1.83 12.74
CA LEU A 109 4.47 -1.91 13.77
C LEU A 109 3.31 -2.84 13.36
N ALA A 110 2.87 -2.80 12.08
CA ALA A 110 1.88 -3.74 11.54
C ALA A 110 2.37 -5.20 11.62
N MET A 111 3.63 -5.47 11.30
CA MET A 111 4.24 -6.80 11.44
C MET A 111 4.25 -7.28 12.90
N VAL A 112 4.72 -6.43 13.82
CA VAL A 112 4.81 -6.75 15.25
C VAL A 112 3.43 -6.98 15.85
N THR A 113 2.47 -6.11 15.57
CA THR A 113 1.10 -6.22 16.11
C THR A 113 0.33 -7.39 15.52
N THR A 114 0.56 -7.76 14.25
CA THR A 114 0.01 -8.97 13.64
C THR A 114 0.57 -10.22 14.32
N TRP A 115 1.87 -10.26 14.60
CA TRP A 115 2.50 -11.36 15.34
C TRP A 115 1.91 -11.50 16.74
N TYR A 116 1.83 -10.41 17.52
CA TYR A 116 1.26 -10.44 18.86
C TYR A 116 -0.24 -10.71 18.87
N GLY A 117 -1.00 -10.20 17.90
CA GLY A 117 -2.42 -10.49 17.74
C GLY A 117 -2.66 -11.99 17.57
N THR A 118 -1.93 -12.61 16.65
CA THR A 118 -1.98 -14.07 16.44
C THR A 118 -1.53 -14.85 17.68
N TYR A 119 -0.47 -14.39 18.37
CA TYR A 119 0.01 -14.99 19.61
C TYR A 119 -1.07 -15.05 20.69
N TYR A 120 -1.76 -13.94 20.95
CA TYR A 120 -2.79 -13.90 21.99
C TYR A 120 -4.04 -14.67 21.60
N LEU A 121 -4.43 -14.69 20.34
CA LEU A 121 -5.53 -15.55 19.86
C LEU A 121 -5.18 -17.03 20.03
N ALA A 122 -3.96 -17.43 19.72
CA ALA A 122 -3.51 -18.81 19.88
C ALA A 122 -3.38 -19.25 21.35
N ARG A 123 -3.32 -18.31 22.29
CA ARG A 123 -3.37 -18.62 23.74
C ARG A 123 -4.77 -18.91 24.27
N ASN A 124 -5.81 -18.69 23.45
CA ASN A 124 -7.18 -19.00 23.86
C ASN A 124 -7.30 -20.50 24.20
N PRO A 125 -7.92 -20.89 25.33
CA PRO A 125 -8.09 -22.29 25.70
C PRO A 125 -8.74 -23.15 24.60
N LEU A 126 -9.70 -22.60 23.87
CA LEU A 126 -10.36 -23.27 22.75
C LEU A 126 -9.49 -23.44 21.50
N ALA A 127 -8.37 -22.70 21.41
CA ALA A 127 -7.39 -22.80 20.33
C ALA A 127 -6.26 -23.79 20.62
N GLN A 128 -6.08 -24.18 21.90
CA GLN A 128 -4.96 -25.01 22.34
C GLN A 128 -5.03 -26.43 21.75
N PRO A 129 -3.89 -27.09 21.52
CA PRO A 129 -3.84 -28.48 21.08
C PRO A 129 -4.58 -29.42 22.01
N VAL A 130 -5.10 -30.52 21.46
CA VAL A 130 -5.71 -31.60 22.25
C VAL A 130 -4.64 -32.21 23.15
N PRO A 131 -4.93 -32.40 24.48
CA PRO A 131 -4.05 -33.13 25.37
C PRO A 131 -3.88 -34.57 24.92
N PHE A 132 -2.67 -35.11 25.00
CA PHE A 132 -2.39 -36.52 24.69
C PHE A 132 -2.51 -37.37 25.94
N ALA A 133 -2.94 -38.61 25.78
CA ALA A 133 -3.13 -39.53 26.89
C ALA A 133 -1.84 -39.76 27.73
N PHE A 134 -0.67 -39.66 27.11
CA PHE A 134 0.63 -39.87 27.74
C PHE A 134 1.49 -38.60 27.81
N GLY A 135 0.90 -37.42 27.55
CA GLY A 135 1.65 -36.15 27.46
C GLY A 135 2.43 -36.03 26.16
N GLY A 136 3.25 -34.97 26.06
CA GLY A 136 4.04 -34.66 24.86
C GLY A 136 3.36 -33.73 23.88
N GLU A 137 2.17 -33.22 24.20
CA GLU A 137 1.55 -32.10 23.50
C GLU A 137 2.33 -30.80 23.69
N ALA A 138 2.13 -29.86 22.78
CA ALA A 138 2.80 -28.57 22.81
C ALA A 138 2.39 -27.74 24.03
N LEU A 139 3.37 -27.16 24.72
CA LEU A 139 3.11 -26.21 25.79
C LEU A 139 2.36 -24.98 25.24
N PRO A 140 1.35 -24.43 25.96
CA PRO A 140 0.51 -23.33 25.47
C PRO A 140 1.29 -22.10 24.98
N ALA A 141 2.38 -21.74 25.63
CA ALA A 141 3.20 -20.60 25.24
C ALA A 141 4.04 -20.87 23.97
N ASP A 142 4.54 -22.08 23.81
CA ASP A 142 5.37 -22.46 22.65
C ASP A 142 4.49 -22.66 21.42
N TYR A 143 3.32 -23.29 21.59
CA TYR A 143 2.30 -23.35 20.55
C TYR A 143 1.90 -21.96 20.06
N ALA A 144 1.54 -21.05 20.98
CA ALA A 144 1.14 -19.70 20.61
C ALA A 144 2.24 -18.93 19.87
N ARG A 145 3.53 -19.13 20.24
CA ARG A 145 4.66 -18.52 19.52
C ARG A 145 4.83 -19.11 18.12
N ALA A 146 4.73 -20.43 17.98
CA ALA A 146 4.82 -21.06 16.67
C ALA A 146 3.67 -20.64 15.74
N MET A 147 2.47 -20.43 16.29
CA MET A 147 1.32 -19.90 15.56
C MET A 147 1.55 -18.43 15.16
N ALA A 148 2.11 -17.62 16.03
CA ALA A 148 2.44 -16.22 15.74
C ALA A 148 3.51 -16.09 14.65
N ASP A 149 4.54 -16.95 14.69
CA ASP A 149 5.55 -17.04 13.62
C ASP A 149 4.88 -17.39 12.29
N GLY A 150 3.97 -18.39 12.29
CA GLY A 150 3.16 -18.76 11.12
C GLY A 150 2.28 -17.60 10.63
N GLY A 151 1.65 -16.85 11.54
CA GLY A 151 0.82 -15.69 11.20
C GLY A 151 1.62 -14.56 10.54
N LEU A 152 2.80 -14.25 11.07
CA LEU A 152 3.67 -13.24 10.44
C LEU A 152 4.19 -13.71 9.08
N LEU A 153 4.55 -14.98 8.94
CA LEU A 153 4.94 -15.54 7.64
C LEU A 153 3.77 -15.49 6.64
N ALA A 154 2.53 -15.80 7.07
CA ALA A 154 1.35 -15.67 6.22
C ALA A 154 1.12 -14.22 5.77
N PHE A 155 1.31 -13.25 6.67
CA PHE A 155 1.19 -11.83 6.38
C PHE A 155 2.19 -11.38 5.33
N LEU A 156 3.48 -11.72 5.50
CA LEU A 156 4.54 -11.37 4.55
C LEU A 156 4.41 -12.10 3.21
N ALA A 157 3.78 -13.29 3.19
CA ALA A 157 3.59 -14.07 1.98
C ALA A 157 2.50 -13.48 1.06
N CYS A 158 1.60 -12.63 1.56
CA CYS A 158 0.52 -12.05 0.76
C CYS A 158 1.08 -11.15 -0.34
N LEU A 159 0.76 -11.48 -1.60
CA LEU A 159 1.34 -10.77 -2.77
C LEU A 159 0.92 -9.29 -2.81
N GLY A 160 -0.31 -8.97 -2.42
CA GLY A 160 -0.83 -7.60 -2.38
C GLY A 160 -0.18 -6.70 -1.34
N LEU A 161 0.55 -7.26 -0.37
CA LEU A 161 1.23 -6.46 0.63
C LEU A 161 2.43 -5.70 0.05
N ALA A 162 3.18 -6.29 -0.89
CA ALA A 162 4.50 -5.84 -1.28
C ALA A 162 4.55 -4.36 -1.72
N GLN A 163 3.75 -3.96 -2.69
CA GLN A 163 3.78 -2.59 -3.20
C GLN A 163 3.08 -1.61 -2.25
N LEU A 164 1.83 -1.89 -1.87
CA LEU A 164 0.99 -0.96 -1.10
C LEU A 164 1.54 -0.68 0.31
N ALA A 165 2.25 -1.65 0.89
CA ALA A 165 2.89 -1.47 2.20
C ALA A 165 4.17 -0.61 2.15
N HIS A 166 4.60 -0.16 0.98
CA HIS A 166 5.78 0.68 0.82
C HIS A 166 5.45 2.06 0.23
N GLU A 167 4.17 2.38 0.06
CA GLU A 167 3.69 3.70 -0.34
C GLU A 167 3.51 4.62 0.88
N THR A 168 3.66 5.93 0.69
CA THR A 168 3.40 6.95 1.73
C THR A 168 1.93 7.36 1.78
N THR A 169 1.04 6.48 1.34
CA THR A 169 -0.40 6.71 1.25
C THR A 169 -1.13 6.43 2.58
N PRO A 170 -2.34 6.94 2.76
CA PRO A 170 -3.18 6.62 3.92
C PRO A 170 -3.39 5.11 4.14
N ALA A 171 -3.32 4.29 3.09
CA ALA A 171 -3.58 2.85 3.16
C ALA A 171 -2.63 2.10 4.12
N LEU A 172 -1.32 2.43 4.12
CA LEU A 172 -0.38 1.81 5.05
C LEU A 172 -0.65 2.22 6.50
N SER A 173 -1.02 3.47 6.74
CA SER A 173 -1.42 3.92 8.09
C SER A 173 -2.67 3.19 8.56
N GLN A 174 -3.68 3.07 7.70
CA GLN A 174 -4.91 2.30 7.97
C GLN A 174 -4.59 0.83 8.28
N LEU A 175 -3.73 0.18 7.51
CA LEU A 175 -3.26 -1.19 7.78
C LEU A 175 -2.65 -1.30 9.17
N SER A 176 -1.75 -0.37 9.52
CA SER A 176 -1.01 -0.40 10.78
C SER A 176 -1.95 -0.20 11.97
N PHE A 177 -2.88 0.76 11.90
CA PHE A 177 -3.84 1.00 12.96
C PHE A 177 -4.90 -0.12 13.05
N THR A 178 -5.26 -0.75 11.94
CA THR A 178 -6.08 -1.98 11.96
C THR A 178 -5.35 -3.12 12.67
N ALA A 179 -4.06 -3.31 12.41
CA ALA A 179 -3.25 -4.34 13.07
C ALA A 179 -3.05 -4.05 14.57
N ILE A 180 -2.88 -2.78 14.96
CA ILE A 180 -2.84 -2.35 16.37
C ILE A 180 -4.17 -2.62 17.07
N PHE A 181 -5.30 -2.28 16.43
CA PHE A 181 -6.64 -2.57 16.94
C PHE A 181 -6.85 -4.09 17.11
N PHE A 182 -6.50 -4.86 16.09
CA PHE A 182 -6.57 -6.33 16.11
C PHE A 182 -5.77 -6.92 17.28
N TYR A 183 -4.52 -6.47 17.47
CA TYR A 183 -3.70 -6.83 18.61
C TYR A 183 -4.36 -6.44 19.94
N GLY A 184 -4.85 -5.21 20.06
CA GLY A 184 -5.54 -4.72 21.25
C GLY A 184 -6.69 -5.65 21.63
N MET A 185 -7.59 -5.91 20.68
CA MET A 185 -8.72 -6.80 20.89
C MET A 185 -8.27 -8.24 21.21
N ALA A 186 -7.25 -8.78 20.57
CA ALA A 186 -6.75 -10.13 20.83
C ALA A 186 -6.15 -10.28 22.24
N ALA A 187 -5.49 -9.24 22.77
CA ALA A 187 -4.74 -9.27 24.02
C ALA A 187 -5.57 -8.89 25.27
N LEU A 188 -6.78 -8.32 25.12
CA LEU A 188 -7.64 -7.87 26.22
C LEU A 188 -7.79 -8.87 27.37
N PRO A 189 -8.04 -10.19 27.14
CA PRO A 189 -8.23 -11.15 28.25
C PRO A 189 -6.95 -11.39 29.06
N TYR A 190 -5.78 -11.07 28.51
CA TYR A 190 -4.48 -11.45 29.08
C TYR A 190 -3.74 -10.31 29.77
N ARG A 191 -4.08 -9.06 29.46
CA ARG A 191 -3.42 -7.87 30.02
C ARG A 191 -4.44 -6.78 30.35
N LYS A 192 -4.16 -5.98 31.39
CA LYS A 192 -5.17 -5.04 31.92
C LYS A 192 -5.27 -3.73 31.14
N GLN A 193 -4.19 -3.01 30.87
CA GLN A 193 -4.25 -1.62 30.36
C GLN A 193 -3.72 -1.49 28.92
N GLY A 194 -2.58 -2.10 28.62
CA GLY A 194 -1.94 -1.97 27.30
C GLY A 194 -2.85 -2.28 26.11
N PRO A 195 -3.61 -3.40 26.14
CA PRO A 195 -4.52 -3.75 25.04
C PRO A 195 -5.66 -2.76 24.83
N THR A 196 -6.22 -2.21 25.92
CA THR A 196 -7.28 -1.19 25.82
C THR A 196 -6.74 0.08 25.16
N VAL A 197 -5.55 0.52 25.56
CA VAL A 197 -4.87 1.67 24.94
C VAL A 197 -4.56 1.37 23.46
N ALA A 198 -4.07 0.17 23.15
CA ALA A 198 -3.79 -0.22 21.76
C ALA A 198 -5.08 -0.22 20.92
N ALA A 199 -6.19 -0.74 21.45
CA ALA A 199 -7.47 -0.72 20.75
C ALA A 199 -7.98 0.72 20.53
N ALA A 200 -7.85 1.60 21.52
CA ALA A 200 -8.21 3.02 21.41
C ALA A 200 -7.35 3.74 20.36
N LEU A 201 -6.02 3.56 20.41
CA LEU A 201 -5.09 4.13 19.42
C LEU A 201 -5.35 3.58 18.01
N GLY A 202 -5.69 2.28 17.90
CA GLY A 202 -6.06 1.67 16.64
C GLY A 202 -7.31 2.31 16.01
N LEU A 203 -8.38 2.50 16.80
CA LEU A 203 -9.63 3.15 16.35
C LEU A 203 -9.40 4.60 15.97
N LEU A 204 -8.69 5.36 16.81
CA LEU A 204 -8.41 6.77 16.59
C LEU A 204 -7.53 6.96 15.36
N GLY A 205 -6.43 6.19 15.27
CA GLY A 205 -5.50 6.27 14.15
C GLY A 205 -6.15 5.86 12.83
N LEU A 206 -7.02 4.82 12.84
CA LEU A 206 -7.78 4.39 11.66
C LEU A 206 -8.73 5.49 11.18
N SER A 207 -9.45 6.13 12.11
CA SER A 207 -10.36 7.25 11.80
C SER A 207 -9.62 8.46 11.22
N LEU A 208 -8.49 8.87 11.84
CA LEU A 208 -7.66 9.98 11.36
C LEU A 208 -6.89 9.66 10.07
N SER A 209 -6.74 8.38 9.75
CA SER A 209 -6.17 7.91 8.47
C SER A 209 -7.21 7.80 7.35
N GLY A 210 -8.44 8.26 7.56
CA GLY A 210 -9.47 8.34 6.52
C GLY A 210 -10.35 7.09 6.38
N ALA A 211 -10.40 6.22 7.40
CA ALA A 211 -11.28 5.05 7.42
C ALA A 211 -12.20 5.00 8.66
N PRO A 212 -12.93 6.09 9.01
CA PRO A 212 -13.76 6.13 10.21
C PRO A 212 -14.93 5.14 10.17
N SER A 213 -15.50 4.86 9.00
CA SER A 213 -16.58 3.87 8.85
C SER A 213 -16.11 2.46 9.24
N LEU A 214 -14.88 2.09 8.86
CA LEU A 214 -14.28 0.82 9.29
C LEU A 214 -13.98 0.81 10.78
N ALA A 215 -13.52 1.92 11.35
CA ALA A 215 -13.29 2.03 12.79
C ALA A 215 -14.59 1.81 13.59
N ILE A 216 -15.72 2.36 13.13
CA ILE A 216 -17.04 2.13 13.73
C ILE A 216 -17.42 0.65 13.70
N LEU A 217 -17.34 0.01 12.52
CA LEU A 217 -17.71 -1.40 12.36
C LEU A 217 -16.79 -2.33 13.16
N PHE A 218 -15.50 -2.08 13.13
CA PHE A 218 -14.51 -2.83 13.92
C PHE A 218 -14.76 -2.66 15.41
N GLY A 219 -14.95 -1.43 15.89
CA GLY A 219 -15.15 -1.12 17.30
C GLY A 219 -16.41 -1.77 17.86
N ILE A 220 -17.56 -1.51 17.24
CA ILE A 220 -18.85 -2.03 17.71
C ILE A 220 -18.89 -3.56 17.62
N GLY A 221 -18.56 -4.13 16.48
CA GLY A 221 -18.63 -5.60 16.30
C GLY A 221 -17.64 -6.35 17.19
N SER A 222 -16.41 -5.80 17.37
CA SER A 222 -15.43 -6.43 18.27
C SER A 222 -15.81 -6.29 19.74
N ALA A 223 -16.45 -5.18 20.16
CA ALA A 223 -16.97 -5.00 21.51
C ALA A 223 -18.09 -6.03 21.81
N LEU A 224 -18.99 -6.25 20.84
CA LEU A 224 -20.05 -7.27 20.94
C LEU A 224 -19.47 -8.68 21.03
N LEU A 225 -18.45 -8.99 20.19
CA LEU A 225 -17.76 -10.28 20.24
C LEU A 225 -17.07 -10.49 21.59
N HIS A 226 -16.41 -9.44 22.13
CA HIS A 226 -15.75 -9.52 23.42
C HIS A 226 -16.74 -9.70 24.58
N TYR A 227 -17.87 -9.00 24.56
CA TYR A 227 -18.94 -9.13 25.58
C TYR A 227 -19.54 -10.54 25.57
N ASN A 228 -19.68 -11.16 24.40
CA ASN A 228 -20.27 -12.50 24.23
C ASN A 228 -19.22 -13.63 24.29
N ASP A 229 -17.94 -13.32 24.52
CA ASP A 229 -16.89 -14.33 24.62
C ASP A 229 -17.08 -15.21 25.86
N ARG A 230 -17.36 -16.48 25.64
CA ARG A 230 -17.55 -17.52 26.65
C ARG A 230 -16.48 -18.61 26.57
N SER A 231 -15.27 -18.22 26.23
CA SER A 231 -14.14 -19.15 26.11
C SER A 231 -13.72 -19.80 27.44
N THR A 232 -14.15 -19.23 28.58
CA THR A 232 -13.94 -19.78 29.93
C THR A 232 -15.27 -20.16 30.56
N ASP A 233 -15.39 -21.42 31.02
CA ASP A 233 -16.61 -21.94 31.62
C ASP A 233 -16.93 -21.34 33.01
N ILE A 234 -15.93 -20.83 33.71
CA ILE A 234 -16.08 -20.26 35.05
C ILE A 234 -15.85 -18.75 34.94
N VAL A 235 -16.92 -17.99 34.74
CA VAL A 235 -16.86 -16.54 34.79
C VAL A 235 -17.51 -16.09 36.11
N ASP A 236 -16.66 -15.70 37.06
CA ASP A 236 -17.13 -15.10 38.32
C ASP A 236 -17.71 -13.68 38.05
N ALA A 237 -18.42 -13.13 39.03
CA ALA A 237 -19.07 -11.81 38.90
C ALA A 237 -18.04 -10.67 38.61
N ALA A 238 -16.81 -10.80 39.13
CA ALA A 238 -15.75 -9.83 38.90
C ALA A 238 -15.27 -9.84 37.46
N SER A 239 -15.04 -11.03 36.89
CA SER A 239 -14.67 -11.21 35.48
C SER A 239 -15.77 -10.70 34.53
N LYS A 240 -17.05 -10.94 34.83
CA LYS A 240 -18.18 -10.39 34.06
C LYS A 240 -18.18 -8.88 34.05
N ARG A 241 -18.00 -8.24 35.23
CA ARG A 241 -17.92 -6.76 35.33
C ARG A 241 -16.73 -6.21 34.56
N ARG A 242 -15.59 -6.89 34.59
CA ARG A 242 -14.41 -6.51 33.83
C ARG A 242 -14.66 -6.56 32.32
N ILE A 243 -15.17 -7.67 31.79
CA ILE A 243 -15.49 -7.84 30.35
C ILE A 243 -16.50 -6.79 29.91
N ALA A 244 -17.55 -6.53 30.70
CA ALA A 244 -18.53 -5.49 30.41
C ALA A 244 -17.87 -4.09 30.38
N GLY A 245 -17.02 -3.77 31.37
CA GLY A 245 -16.29 -2.50 31.42
C GLY A 245 -15.33 -2.31 30.24
N GLU A 246 -14.59 -3.35 29.85
CA GLU A 246 -13.71 -3.34 28.67
C GLU A 246 -14.53 -3.13 27.37
N SER A 247 -15.67 -3.83 27.22
CA SER A 247 -16.54 -3.67 26.04
C SER A 247 -17.13 -2.26 25.97
N VAL A 248 -17.59 -1.72 27.10
CA VAL A 248 -18.07 -0.31 27.18
C VAL A 248 -16.96 0.67 26.83
N ALA A 249 -15.74 0.46 27.34
CA ALA A 249 -14.59 1.30 26.99
C ALA A 249 -14.32 1.31 25.48
N ILE A 250 -14.36 0.16 24.81
CA ILE A 250 -14.19 0.09 23.35
C ILE A 250 -15.29 0.86 22.61
N VAL A 251 -16.56 0.73 23.05
CA VAL A 251 -17.67 1.49 22.46
C VAL A 251 -17.46 3.01 22.68
N VAL A 252 -17.06 3.44 23.88
CA VAL A 252 -16.77 4.85 24.17
C VAL A 252 -15.64 5.38 23.27
N PHE A 253 -14.54 4.65 23.13
CA PHE A 253 -13.45 5.05 22.22
C PHE A 253 -13.90 5.07 20.76
N THR A 254 -14.78 4.17 20.34
CA THR A 254 -15.39 4.19 19.00
C THR A 254 -16.21 5.47 18.81
N LEU A 255 -17.02 5.85 19.79
CA LEU A 255 -17.82 7.07 19.73
C LEU A 255 -16.93 8.33 19.72
N ILE A 256 -15.89 8.38 20.55
CA ILE A 256 -14.92 9.49 20.56
C ILE A 256 -14.22 9.62 19.20
N SER A 257 -13.73 8.51 18.63
CA SER A 257 -13.06 8.53 17.32
C SER A 257 -14.01 8.93 16.20
N THR A 258 -15.29 8.52 16.29
CA THR A 258 -16.34 8.91 15.35
C THR A 258 -16.67 10.40 15.47
N ALA A 259 -16.84 10.92 16.69
CA ALA A 259 -17.10 12.34 16.93
C ALA A 259 -15.96 13.22 16.39
N LEU A 260 -14.71 12.80 16.62
CA LEU A 260 -13.54 13.49 16.08
C LEU A 260 -13.51 13.44 14.55
N ALA A 261 -13.83 12.30 13.94
CA ALA A 261 -13.90 12.17 12.48
C ALA A 261 -14.99 13.06 11.87
N VAL A 262 -16.15 13.19 12.54
CA VAL A 262 -17.21 14.11 12.12
C VAL A 262 -16.75 15.56 12.24
N ALA A 263 -16.14 15.94 13.37
CA ALA A 263 -15.65 17.30 13.61
C ALA A 263 -14.59 17.73 12.58
N LEU A 264 -13.76 16.80 12.10
CA LEU A 264 -12.74 17.04 11.07
C LEU A 264 -13.27 16.83 9.63
N GLY A 265 -14.55 16.53 9.43
CA GLY A 265 -15.12 16.29 8.09
C GLY A 265 -14.58 15.02 7.39
N LEU A 266 -14.01 14.08 8.15
CA LEU A 266 -13.42 12.85 7.61
C LEU A 266 -14.47 11.76 7.34
N LEU A 267 -15.66 11.85 7.95
CA LEU A 267 -16.71 10.86 7.79
C LEU A 267 -17.41 11.08 6.45
N ARG A 268 -16.99 10.33 5.45
CA ARG A 268 -17.68 10.23 4.16
C ARG A 268 -18.12 8.78 3.98
N TRP A 269 -19.42 8.59 3.83
CA TRP A 269 -19.97 7.27 3.53
C TRP A 269 -20.39 7.27 2.06
N LYS A 270 -19.55 6.69 1.20
CA LYS A 270 -19.83 6.54 -0.20
C LYS A 270 -19.91 5.04 -0.50
N ILE A 271 -21.10 4.57 -0.85
CA ILE A 271 -21.33 3.19 -1.23
C ILE A 271 -21.42 3.15 -2.75
N GLU A 272 -20.44 2.55 -3.39
CA GLU A 272 -20.40 2.29 -4.82
C GLU A 272 -20.43 0.78 -5.03
N LEU A 273 -21.60 0.25 -5.38
CA LEU A 273 -21.70 -1.18 -5.71
C LEU A 273 -21.16 -1.41 -7.12
N PRO A 274 -20.45 -2.53 -7.35
CA PRO A 274 -20.02 -2.92 -8.69
C PRO A 274 -21.25 -3.00 -9.61
N GLN A 275 -21.15 -2.42 -10.78
CA GLN A 275 -22.20 -2.60 -11.80
C GLN A 275 -22.37 -4.09 -12.10
N ALA A 276 -23.59 -4.52 -12.43
CA ALA A 276 -23.95 -5.92 -12.68
C ALA A 276 -23.29 -6.54 -13.94
N GLN A 277 -22.22 -5.97 -14.45
CA GLN A 277 -21.45 -6.49 -15.56
C GLN A 277 -20.45 -7.55 -15.08
N TRP A 278 -20.40 -8.68 -15.78
CA TRP A 278 -19.50 -9.80 -15.45
C TRP A 278 -18.02 -9.38 -15.37
N ALA A 279 -17.58 -8.46 -16.20
CA ALA A 279 -16.21 -7.94 -16.21
C ALA A 279 -15.80 -7.34 -14.85
N ASN A 280 -16.70 -6.60 -14.18
CA ASN A 280 -16.44 -5.98 -12.88
C ASN A 280 -16.32 -7.03 -11.77
N TRP A 281 -17.17 -8.06 -11.80
CA TRP A 281 -17.10 -9.18 -10.85
C TRP A 281 -15.85 -10.05 -11.05
N HIS A 282 -15.46 -10.27 -12.30
CA HIS A 282 -14.22 -11.00 -12.62
C HIS A 282 -13.00 -10.28 -12.04
N GLY A 283 -12.87 -8.97 -12.26
CA GLY A 283 -11.78 -8.15 -11.68
C GLY A 283 -11.76 -8.18 -10.16
N TYR A 284 -12.93 -8.16 -9.50
CA TYR A 284 -13.02 -8.27 -8.06
C TYR A 284 -12.56 -9.64 -7.54
N ILE A 285 -13.00 -10.73 -8.18
CA ILE A 285 -12.59 -12.10 -7.81
C ILE A 285 -11.09 -12.27 -8.04
N GLU A 286 -10.58 -11.79 -9.15
CA GLU A 286 -9.17 -11.82 -9.49
C GLU A 286 -8.34 -11.05 -8.44
N LEU A 287 -8.78 -9.85 -8.06
CA LEU A 287 -8.18 -9.08 -6.98
C LEU A 287 -8.14 -9.88 -5.67
N LEU A 288 -9.26 -10.44 -5.24
CA LEU A 288 -9.31 -11.24 -4.00
C LEU A 288 -8.34 -12.42 -4.05
N ILE A 289 -8.30 -13.16 -5.16
CA ILE A 289 -7.47 -14.35 -5.30
C ILE A 289 -5.97 -13.99 -5.27
N TRP A 290 -5.54 -13.05 -6.12
CA TRP A 290 -4.12 -12.74 -6.26
C TRP A 290 -3.58 -11.88 -5.12
N PHE A 291 -4.35 -10.90 -4.67
CA PHE A 291 -3.93 -9.99 -3.61
C PHE A 291 -3.68 -10.71 -2.29
N THR A 292 -4.57 -11.63 -1.94
CA THR A 292 -4.52 -12.34 -0.64
C THR A 292 -3.84 -13.72 -0.71
N TRP A 293 -3.31 -14.10 -1.88
CA TRP A 293 -2.55 -15.34 -2.04
C TRP A 293 -1.25 -15.29 -1.23
N PRO A 294 -0.83 -16.36 -0.51
CA PRO A 294 -1.47 -17.67 -0.36
C PRO A 294 -2.33 -17.80 0.90
N ALA A 295 -2.64 -16.72 1.59
CA ALA A 295 -3.32 -16.77 2.89
C ALA A 295 -4.82 -17.11 2.79
N TRP A 296 -5.53 -16.71 1.71
CA TRP A 296 -6.96 -16.93 1.60
C TRP A 296 -7.39 -18.42 1.58
N PRO A 297 -6.73 -19.35 0.85
CA PRO A 297 -7.15 -20.75 0.88
C PRO A 297 -6.91 -21.38 2.26
N LEU A 298 -5.86 -20.94 2.98
CA LEU A 298 -5.60 -21.39 4.34
C LEU A 298 -6.65 -20.83 5.32
N ALA A 299 -7.06 -19.58 5.16
CA ALA A 299 -8.13 -18.98 5.97
C ALA A 299 -9.47 -19.69 5.74
N LEU A 300 -9.84 -19.98 4.49
CA LEU A 300 -11.04 -20.77 4.18
C LEU A 300 -10.97 -22.17 4.77
N TRP A 301 -9.80 -22.83 4.69
CA TRP A 301 -9.58 -24.11 5.34
C TRP A 301 -9.78 -24.03 6.85
N THR A 302 -9.30 -22.97 7.49
CA THR A 302 -9.52 -22.72 8.92
C THR A 302 -11.00 -22.57 9.21
N LEU A 303 -11.73 -21.70 8.52
CA LEU A 303 -13.15 -21.48 8.71
C LEU A 303 -13.94 -22.79 8.55
N TRP A 304 -13.59 -23.60 7.54
CA TRP A 304 -14.20 -24.93 7.34
C TRP A 304 -13.85 -25.91 8.46
N ARG A 305 -12.56 -26.01 8.85
CA ARG A 305 -12.11 -27.01 9.83
C ARG A 305 -12.61 -26.71 11.24
N TRP A 306 -12.68 -25.40 11.57
CA TRP A 306 -13.12 -24.91 12.87
C TRP A 306 -14.60 -24.49 12.91
N ARG A 307 -15.40 -24.79 11.87
CA ARG A 307 -16.79 -24.34 11.73
C ARG A 307 -17.69 -24.63 12.92
N TYR A 308 -17.48 -25.76 13.58
CA TYR A 308 -18.27 -26.10 14.76
C TYR A 308 -18.06 -25.16 15.94
N GLN A 309 -16.88 -24.55 16.04
CA GLN A 309 -16.60 -23.52 17.04
C GLN A 309 -17.14 -22.14 16.62
N LEU A 310 -17.39 -21.92 15.35
CA LEU A 310 -17.95 -20.67 14.83
C LEU A 310 -19.48 -20.63 14.99
N PHE A 311 -20.15 -21.76 14.72
CA PHE A 311 -21.63 -21.85 14.71
C PHE A 311 -22.21 -22.37 16.01
N ASN A 312 -21.39 -22.70 17.02
CA ASN A 312 -21.87 -23.14 18.32
C ASN A 312 -22.37 -21.92 19.14
N ARG A 313 -23.26 -22.15 20.12
CA ARG A 313 -23.71 -21.11 21.06
C ARG A 313 -22.58 -20.42 21.83
N ARG A 314 -21.38 -21.00 21.85
CA ARG A 314 -20.17 -20.42 22.43
C ARG A 314 -19.31 -19.88 21.30
N ILE A 315 -19.30 -18.57 21.13
CA ILE A 315 -18.47 -17.88 20.14
C ILE A 315 -17.00 -18.04 20.54
N SER A 316 -16.22 -18.62 19.65
CA SER A 316 -14.77 -18.81 19.83
C SER A 316 -14.01 -17.61 19.27
N ARG A 317 -13.53 -16.75 20.17
CA ARG A 317 -12.88 -15.49 19.84
C ARG A 317 -11.72 -15.61 18.85
N HIS A 318 -10.90 -16.67 18.95
CA HIS A 318 -9.73 -16.85 18.10
C HIS A 318 -10.05 -17.04 16.61
N ILE A 319 -11.29 -17.43 16.29
CA ILE A 319 -11.81 -17.49 14.91
C ILE A 319 -12.74 -16.31 14.62
N ALA A 320 -13.65 -15.99 15.57
CA ALA A 320 -14.69 -14.99 15.32
C ALA A 320 -14.13 -13.56 15.15
N LEU A 321 -13.12 -13.17 15.93
CA LEU A 321 -12.53 -11.84 15.81
C LEU A 321 -11.85 -11.61 14.45
N PRO A 322 -10.90 -12.45 13.99
CA PRO A 322 -10.31 -12.24 12.67
C PRO A 322 -11.33 -12.45 11.53
N ALA A 323 -12.30 -13.37 11.68
CA ALA A 323 -13.36 -13.54 10.69
C ALA A 323 -14.25 -12.29 10.57
N TRP A 324 -14.56 -11.61 11.68
CA TRP A 324 -15.29 -10.34 11.68
C TRP A 324 -14.54 -9.23 10.93
N LEU A 325 -13.25 -9.01 11.25
CA LEU A 325 -12.46 -7.99 10.58
C LEU A 325 -12.32 -8.28 9.09
N LEU A 326 -12.08 -9.55 8.74
CA LEU A 326 -12.02 -9.98 7.34
C LEU A 326 -13.32 -9.73 6.59
N LEU A 327 -14.46 -10.07 7.20
CA LEU A 327 -15.80 -9.86 6.62
C LEU A 327 -16.05 -8.38 6.36
N VAL A 328 -15.78 -7.52 7.35
CA VAL A 328 -15.97 -6.07 7.20
C VAL A 328 -15.10 -5.52 6.07
N CYS A 329 -13.81 -5.91 6.00
CA CYS A 329 -12.93 -5.47 4.92
C CYS A 329 -13.39 -5.99 3.55
N ALA A 330 -13.82 -7.25 3.45
CA ALA A 330 -14.32 -7.82 2.20
C ALA A 330 -15.58 -7.09 1.68
N ILE A 331 -16.53 -6.80 2.58
CA ILE A 331 -17.72 -6.00 2.25
C ILE A 331 -17.32 -4.57 1.86
N ALA A 332 -16.41 -3.95 2.60
CA ALA A 332 -15.93 -2.61 2.29
C ALA A 332 -15.25 -2.55 0.93
N THR A 333 -14.42 -3.55 0.58
CA THR A 333 -13.80 -3.64 -0.75
C THR A 333 -14.84 -3.73 -1.86
N LEU A 334 -15.93 -4.47 -1.66
CA LEU A 334 -17.05 -4.54 -2.61
C LEU A 334 -17.77 -3.20 -2.77
N THR A 335 -17.88 -2.41 -1.69
CA THR A 335 -18.68 -1.18 -1.65
C THR A 335 -17.85 0.09 -1.92
N THR A 336 -16.56 -0.04 -2.21
CA THR A 336 -15.65 1.09 -2.53
C THR A 336 -15.01 0.98 -3.92
N GLY A 337 -15.70 0.37 -4.88
CA GLY A 337 -15.22 0.25 -6.25
C GLY A 337 -14.05 -0.73 -6.43
N SER A 338 -14.03 -1.84 -5.68
CA SER A 338 -13.00 -2.89 -5.75
C SER A 338 -11.58 -2.40 -5.40
N SER A 339 -11.48 -1.58 -4.36
CA SER A 339 -10.21 -1.00 -3.91
C SER A 339 -9.28 -2.05 -3.29
N ASP A 340 -8.10 -2.24 -3.88
CA ASP A 340 -7.01 -3.05 -3.34
C ASP A 340 -6.53 -2.53 -1.96
N ARG A 341 -6.59 -1.22 -1.75
CA ARG A 341 -6.22 -0.55 -0.49
C ARG A 341 -7.13 -0.89 0.67
N THR A 342 -8.43 -1.04 0.41
CA THR A 342 -9.37 -1.49 1.45
C THR A 342 -9.12 -2.96 1.81
N LEU A 343 -8.79 -3.79 0.82
CA LEU A 343 -8.47 -5.20 1.04
C LEU A 343 -7.16 -5.39 1.83
N LEU A 344 -6.23 -4.45 1.71
CA LEU A 344 -4.97 -4.45 2.47
C LEU A 344 -5.22 -4.56 3.99
N LEU A 345 -6.28 -3.92 4.50
CA LEU A 345 -6.62 -3.90 5.92
C LEU A 345 -7.07 -5.27 6.44
N ALA A 346 -7.49 -6.17 5.55
CA ALA A 346 -7.87 -7.53 5.90
C ALA A 346 -6.67 -8.43 6.24
N LEU A 347 -5.46 -8.09 5.77
CA LEU A 347 -4.31 -8.98 5.81
C LEU A 347 -3.88 -9.43 7.23
N PRO A 348 -3.88 -8.59 8.29
CA PRO A 348 -3.56 -9.05 9.64
C PRO A 348 -4.52 -10.15 10.15
N ALA A 349 -5.81 -9.96 9.92
CA ALA A 349 -6.85 -10.93 10.32
C ALA A 349 -6.79 -12.20 9.47
N LEU A 350 -6.60 -12.05 8.17
CA LEU A 350 -6.44 -13.15 7.21
C LEU A 350 -5.21 -14.01 7.54
N ALA A 351 -4.09 -13.37 7.88
CA ALA A 351 -2.85 -14.04 8.28
C ALA A 351 -3.02 -14.85 9.57
N ALA A 352 -3.74 -14.29 10.55
CA ALA A 352 -4.08 -15.02 11.77
C ALA A 352 -4.95 -16.26 11.47
N LEU A 353 -5.99 -16.12 10.63
CA LEU A 353 -6.79 -17.27 10.19
C LEU A 353 -5.94 -18.30 9.46
N ALA A 354 -5.06 -17.86 8.54
CA ALA A 354 -4.15 -18.76 7.83
C ALA A 354 -3.24 -19.55 8.78
N ALA A 355 -2.77 -18.90 9.87
CA ALA A 355 -1.98 -19.60 10.89
C ALA A 355 -2.76 -20.74 11.54
N PHE A 356 -4.05 -20.57 11.83
CA PHE A 356 -4.89 -21.63 12.42
C PHE A 356 -5.17 -22.82 11.49
N ALA A 357 -4.85 -22.72 10.19
CA ALA A 357 -4.84 -23.86 9.28
C ALA A 357 -3.66 -24.81 9.57
N LEU A 358 -2.48 -24.25 9.92
CA LEU A 358 -1.20 -24.97 9.97
C LEU A 358 -1.22 -26.27 10.78
N PRO A 359 -1.77 -26.29 12.03
CA PRO A 359 -1.82 -27.52 12.83
C PRO A 359 -2.77 -28.58 12.27
N THR A 360 -3.61 -28.23 11.30
CA THR A 360 -4.63 -29.11 10.72
C THR A 360 -4.33 -29.53 9.28
N LEU A 361 -3.23 -29.01 8.68
CA LEU A 361 -2.84 -29.31 7.32
C LEU A 361 -2.37 -30.77 7.19
N LYS A 362 -2.88 -31.46 6.16
CA LYS A 362 -2.34 -32.74 5.75
C LYS A 362 -0.95 -32.56 5.09
N ARG A 363 -0.07 -33.54 5.29
CA ARG A 363 1.29 -33.53 4.72
C ARG A 363 1.32 -33.31 3.21
N GLN A 364 0.35 -33.86 2.48
CA GLN A 364 0.21 -33.68 1.05
C GLN A 364 -0.05 -32.22 0.65
N VAL A 365 -0.93 -31.53 1.39
CA VAL A 365 -1.25 -30.11 1.15
C VAL A 365 -0.04 -29.22 1.44
N SER A 366 0.67 -29.50 2.54
CA SER A 366 1.92 -28.80 2.85
C SER A 366 2.97 -28.98 1.74
N ALA A 367 3.13 -30.20 1.23
CA ALA A 367 4.04 -30.47 0.12
C ALA A 367 3.62 -29.75 -1.17
N LEU A 368 2.32 -29.67 -1.47
CA LEU A 368 1.80 -28.92 -2.62
C LEU A 368 2.14 -27.43 -2.51
N ILE A 369 1.93 -26.82 -1.32
CA ILE A 369 2.30 -25.42 -1.06
C ILE A 369 3.79 -25.22 -1.31
N ASP A 370 4.65 -26.10 -0.79
CA ASP A 370 6.09 -26.00 -0.97
C ASP A 370 6.50 -26.09 -2.44
N TRP A 371 5.99 -27.06 -3.19
CA TRP A 371 6.30 -27.24 -4.61
C TRP A 371 5.83 -26.07 -5.46
N PHE A 372 4.58 -25.65 -5.27
CA PHE A 372 4.05 -24.50 -6.00
C PHE A 372 4.90 -23.24 -5.74
N THR A 373 5.17 -22.96 -4.47
CA THR A 373 5.93 -21.76 -4.06
C THR A 373 7.36 -21.78 -4.58
N LEU A 374 8.02 -22.94 -4.51
CA LEU A 374 9.36 -23.13 -5.05
C LEU A 374 9.41 -22.83 -6.54
N LEU A 375 8.52 -23.43 -7.33
CA LEU A 375 8.48 -23.22 -8.77
C LEU A 375 8.13 -21.77 -9.13
N PHE A 376 7.11 -21.23 -8.49
CA PHE A 376 6.63 -19.87 -8.75
C PHE A 376 7.71 -18.82 -8.46
N PHE A 377 8.23 -18.77 -7.23
CA PHE A 377 9.19 -17.73 -6.86
C PHE A 377 10.58 -17.94 -7.46
N SER A 378 11.00 -19.19 -7.68
CA SER A 378 12.26 -19.43 -8.41
C SER A 378 12.13 -19.03 -9.88
N GLY A 379 10.97 -19.27 -10.50
CA GLY A 379 10.68 -18.81 -11.86
C GLY A 379 10.65 -17.28 -11.94
N CYS A 380 9.99 -16.61 -10.99
CA CYS A 380 9.99 -15.15 -10.90
C CYS A 380 11.41 -14.59 -10.72
N ALA A 381 12.19 -15.15 -9.77
CA ALA A 381 13.58 -14.72 -9.56
C ALA A 381 14.44 -14.92 -10.80
N PHE A 382 14.31 -16.06 -11.48
CA PHE A 382 14.99 -16.32 -12.74
C PHE A 382 14.62 -15.28 -13.80
N THR A 383 13.33 -14.98 -13.97
CA THR A 383 12.86 -13.96 -14.93
C THR A 383 13.43 -12.58 -14.60
N ILE A 384 13.44 -12.18 -13.31
CA ILE A 384 14.00 -10.90 -12.89
C ILE A 384 15.48 -10.81 -13.25
N TRP A 385 16.26 -11.86 -12.99
CA TRP A 385 17.68 -11.93 -13.35
C TRP A 385 17.92 -11.89 -14.85
N VAL A 386 17.16 -12.67 -15.64
CA VAL A 386 17.29 -12.70 -17.11
C VAL A 386 17.01 -11.33 -17.72
N VAL A 387 15.93 -10.66 -17.29
CA VAL A 387 15.60 -9.31 -17.78
C VAL A 387 16.66 -8.31 -17.36
N TRP A 388 17.16 -8.38 -16.11
CA TRP A 388 18.23 -7.50 -15.65
C TRP A 388 19.53 -7.69 -16.45
N ILE A 389 19.94 -8.93 -16.69
CA ILE A 389 21.11 -9.23 -17.54
C ILE A 389 20.90 -8.67 -18.95
N ALA A 390 19.70 -8.87 -19.52
CA ALA A 390 19.36 -8.36 -20.83
C ALA A 390 19.42 -6.83 -20.91
N MET A 391 18.98 -6.12 -19.85
CA MET A 391 19.11 -4.67 -19.76
C MET A 391 20.57 -4.20 -19.72
N GLN A 392 21.47 -4.96 -19.05
CA GLN A 392 22.87 -4.58 -18.89
C GLN A 392 23.74 -4.94 -20.11
N THR A 393 23.42 -6.02 -20.82
CA THR A 393 24.29 -6.60 -21.84
C THR A 393 23.67 -6.65 -23.24
N GLY A 394 22.36 -6.40 -23.36
CA GLY A 394 21.60 -6.63 -24.60
C GLY A 394 21.30 -8.11 -24.91
N VAL A 395 21.73 -9.04 -24.06
CA VAL A 395 21.54 -10.50 -24.25
C VAL A 395 20.82 -11.11 -23.02
N PRO A 396 19.73 -11.83 -23.24
CA PRO A 396 19.04 -12.20 -24.49
C PRO A 396 18.35 -11.00 -25.18
N SER A 397 18.32 -10.99 -26.49
CA SER A 397 17.81 -9.85 -27.29
C SER A 397 16.30 -9.61 -27.09
N GLN A 398 15.50 -10.68 -26.95
CA GLN A 398 14.05 -10.56 -26.80
C GLN A 398 13.63 -9.80 -25.52
N PRO A 399 14.11 -10.15 -24.31
CA PRO A 399 13.84 -9.35 -23.11
C PRO A 399 14.37 -7.92 -23.21
N ALA A 400 15.55 -7.70 -23.82
CA ALA A 400 16.10 -6.35 -24.02
C ALA A 400 15.19 -5.50 -24.91
N ALA A 401 14.74 -6.02 -26.06
CA ALA A 401 13.80 -5.34 -26.95
C ALA A 401 12.44 -5.07 -26.28
N ASN A 402 11.96 -5.98 -25.40
CA ASN A 402 10.75 -5.75 -24.65
C ASN A 402 10.89 -4.58 -23.66
N VAL A 403 12.04 -4.47 -22.98
CA VAL A 403 12.30 -3.34 -22.09
C VAL A 403 12.35 -2.03 -22.87
N GLU A 404 13.05 -1.98 -24.01
CA GLU A 404 13.12 -0.80 -24.87
C GLU A 404 11.73 -0.38 -25.38
N ARG A 405 10.87 -1.34 -25.74
CA ARG A 405 9.49 -1.06 -26.18
C ARG A 405 8.61 -0.51 -25.05
N LEU A 406 8.78 -1.02 -23.81
CA LEU A 406 7.96 -0.62 -22.64
C LEU A 406 8.48 0.64 -21.96
N ALA A 407 9.77 0.91 -22.04
CA ALA A 407 10.44 2.06 -21.46
C ALA A 407 11.41 2.70 -22.48
N PRO A 408 10.91 3.36 -23.55
CA PRO A 408 11.73 3.90 -24.60
C PRO A 408 12.75 4.92 -24.08
N GLY A 409 14.02 4.74 -24.47
CA GLY A 409 15.11 5.62 -24.05
C GLY A 409 15.66 5.35 -22.66
N PHE A 410 15.25 4.28 -21.99
CA PHE A 410 15.86 3.85 -20.74
C PHE A 410 17.30 3.40 -20.96
N GLN A 411 18.23 3.92 -20.13
CA GLN A 411 19.62 3.49 -20.11
C GLN A 411 19.91 2.79 -18.77
N ALA A 412 20.33 1.53 -18.86
CA ALA A 412 20.63 0.75 -17.67
C ALA A 412 21.93 1.24 -17.01
N SER A 413 21.89 1.42 -15.69
CA SER A 413 23.07 1.72 -14.87
C SER A 413 23.42 0.52 -13.99
N PHE A 414 24.71 0.16 -13.94
CA PHE A 414 25.18 -0.93 -13.10
C PHE A 414 25.51 -0.44 -11.68
N SER A 415 24.98 -1.11 -10.67
CA SER A 415 25.28 -0.86 -9.26
C SER A 415 25.83 -2.10 -8.58
N TRP A 416 27.09 -2.07 -8.15
CA TRP A 416 27.73 -3.17 -7.42
C TRP A 416 27.01 -3.53 -6.13
N LEU A 417 26.50 -2.52 -5.41
CA LEU A 417 25.76 -2.73 -4.16
C LEU A 417 24.45 -3.50 -4.41
N SER A 418 23.66 -3.06 -5.39
CA SER A 418 22.41 -3.73 -5.78
C SER A 418 22.66 -5.15 -6.27
N PHE A 419 23.69 -5.36 -7.07
CA PHE A 419 24.10 -6.69 -7.55
C PHE A 419 24.50 -7.61 -6.39
N ALA A 420 25.33 -7.13 -5.45
CA ALA A 420 25.76 -7.90 -4.30
C ALA A 420 24.59 -8.30 -3.39
N ILE A 421 23.68 -7.36 -3.10
CA ILE A 421 22.49 -7.60 -2.27
C ILE A 421 21.57 -8.63 -2.96
N ALA A 422 21.30 -8.49 -4.26
CA ALA A 422 20.48 -9.40 -5.03
C ALA A 422 21.08 -10.83 -5.09
N THR A 423 22.40 -10.91 -5.25
CA THR A 423 23.14 -12.19 -5.27
C THR A 423 23.05 -12.87 -3.91
N LEU A 424 23.30 -12.14 -2.82
CA LEU A 424 23.19 -12.67 -1.45
C LEU A 424 21.76 -13.15 -1.14
N ALA A 425 20.73 -12.39 -1.56
CA ALA A 425 19.33 -12.80 -1.39
C ALA A 425 19.01 -14.08 -2.18
N THR A 426 19.52 -14.20 -3.40
CA THR A 426 19.34 -15.40 -4.23
C THR A 426 20.04 -16.61 -3.60
N ILE A 427 21.26 -16.45 -3.07
CA ILE A 427 21.98 -17.50 -2.34
C ILE A 427 21.19 -17.89 -1.08
N ALA A 428 20.70 -16.91 -0.32
CA ALA A 428 19.87 -17.16 0.87
C ALA A 428 18.60 -17.96 0.51
N TRP A 429 17.96 -17.65 -0.61
CA TRP A 429 16.81 -18.42 -1.13
C TRP A 429 17.19 -19.88 -1.40
N VAL A 430 18.29 -20.14 -2.11
CA VAL A 430 18.78 -21.51 -2.38
C VAL A 430 19.04 -22.26 -1.07
N VAL A 431 19.65 -21.60 -0.07
CA VAL A 431 19.89 -22.18 1.26
C VAL A 431 18.58 -22.52 1.96
N VAL A 432 17.58 -21.60 1.94
CA VAL A 432 16.26 -21.83 2.55
C VAL A 432 15.53 -22.98 1.87
N VAL A 433 15.57 -23.05 0.53
CA VAL A 433 14.98 -24.16 -0.24
C VAL A 433 15.64 -25.48 0.13
N LYS A 434 16.99 -25.54 0.12
CA LYS A 434 17.75 -26.74 0.50
C LYS A 434 17.42 -27.16 1.94
N TRP A 435 17.35 -26.19 2.86
CA TRP A 435 16.97 -26.45 4.24
C TRP A 435 15.54 -26.98 4.35
N ARG A 436 14.58 -26.45 3.59
CA ARG A 436 13.16 -26.85 3.64
C ARG A 436 12.92 -28.24 3.05
N VAL A 437 13.59 -28.58 1.94
CA VAL A 437 13.48 -29.89 1.28
C VAL A 437 14.14 -30.99 2.12
N GLY A 438 15.04 -30.65 3.03
CA GLY A 438 15.69 -31.60 3.93
C GLY A 438 14.67 -32.34 4.82
N ARG A 439 14.94 -33.65 5.08
CA ARG A 439 14.07 -34.53 5.87
C ARG A 439 13.98 -34.06 7.32
N HIS A 440 12.80 -34.25 7.95
CA HIS A 440 12.55 -34.09 9.40
C HIS A 440 12.36 -32.65 9.91
N ARG A 441 11.42 -31.89 9.32
CA ARG A 441 11.00 -30.59 9.88
C ARG A 441 9.60 -30.70 10.48
N ALA A 442 9.52 -30.81 11.81
CA ALA A 442 8.25 -31.00 12.53
C ALA A 442 7.49 -29.69 12.83
N ALA A 443 8.14 -28.52 12.75
CA ALA A 443 7.55 -27.25 13.14
C ALA A 443 6.39 -26.84 12.21
N ILE A 444 5.26 -26.42 12.80
CA ILE A 444 4.00 -26.13 12.09
C ILE A 444 4.12 -24.95 11.10
N TRP A 445 4.96 -23.94 11.40
CA TRP A 445 5.17 -22.75 10.55
C TRP A 445 5.99 -23.02 9.28
N THR A 446 6.63 -24.19 9.17
CA THR A 446 7.54 -24.51 8.05
C THR A 446 6.87 -24.45 6.68
N SER A 447 5.56 -24.71 6.59
CA SER A 447 4.78 -24.62 5.34
C SER A 447 4.65 -23.19 4.77
N LEU A 448 4.94 -22.16 5.58
CA LEU A 448 4.87 -20.76 5.16
C LEU A 448 6.23 -20.10 4.97
N VAL A 449 7.33 -20.83 5.24
CA VAL A 449 8.69 -20.27 5.06
C VAL A 449 8.99 -19.99 3.60
N LEU A 450 8.68 -20.92 2.70
CA LEU A 450 8.89 -20.72 1.27
C LEU A 450 7.98 -19.62 0.70
N PRO A 451 6.66 -19.57 1.00
CA PRO A 451 5.82 -18.45 0.59
C PRO A 451 6.34 -17.08 1.03
N ALA A 452 6.65 -16.91 2.32
CA ALA A 452 7.16 -15.65 2.84
C ALA A 452 8.56 -15.29 2.34
N GLY A 453 9.46 -16.29 2.32
CA GLY A 453 10.82 -16.12 1.79
C GLY A 453 10.84 -15.80 0.31
N GLY A 454 9.96 -16.43 -0.47
CA GLY A 454 9.81 -16.17 -1.90
C GLY A 454 9.23 -14.79 -2.20
N ALA A 455 8.21 -14.35 -1.44
CA ALA A 455 7.66 -13.01 -1.56
C ALA A 455 8.73 -11.94 -1.21
N ALA A 456 9.48 -12.15 -0.12
CA ALA A 456 10.58 -11.28 0.26
C ALA A 456 11.71 -11.25 -0.78
N LEU A 457 12.08 -12.40 -1.35
CA LEU A 457 13.06 -12.48 -2.43
C LEU A 457 12.59 -11.70 -3.66
N GLY A 458 11.38 -11.98 -4.14
CA GLY A 458 10.82 -11.31 -5.31
C GLY A 458 10.81 -9.79 -5.13
N TRP A 459 10.31 -9.32 -3.98
CA TRP A 459 10.29 -7.88 -3.65
C TRP A 459 11.70 -7.28 -3.60
N LEU A 460 12.63 -7.93 -2.91
CA LEU A 460 14.02 -7.46 -2.80
C LEU A 460 14.70 -7.40 -4.17
N LEU A 461 14.52 -8.40 -5.02
CA LEU A 461 15.08 -8.39 -6.37
C LEU A 461 14.48 -7.27 -7.23
N PHE A 462 13.17 -7.02 -7.14
CA PHE A 462 12.55 -5.86 -7.80
C PHE A 462 13.15 -4.55 -7.32
N MET A 463 13.28 -4.39 -5.99
CA MET A 463 13.75 -3.15 -5.37
C MET A 463 15.29 -2.98 -5.40
N THR A 464 16.02 -3.90 -5.98
CA THR A 464 17.47 -3.77 -6.20
C THR A 464 17.82 -3.76 -7.69
N LEU A 465 17.45 -4.81 -8.42
CA LEU A 465 17.86 -4.97 -9.82
C LEU A 465 17.00 -4.13 -10.78
N TRP A 466 15.69 -4.03 -10.54
CA TRP A 466 14.78 -3.32 -11.43
C TRP A 466 14.43 -1.90 -10.94
N MET A 467 14.95 -1.47 -9.79
CA MET A 467 14.66 -0.14 -9.24
C MET A 467 14.90 1.00 -10.24
N PRO A 468 16.04 1.07 -10.98
CA PRO A 468 16.25 2.15 -11.95
C PRO A 468 15.21 2.15 -13.08
N LEU A 469 14.84 0.96 -13.59
CA LEU A 469 13.79 0.82 -14.61
C LEU A 469 12.41 1.22 -14.06
N LEU A 470 12.10 0.80 -12.83
CA LEU A 470 10.82 1.11 -12.20
C LEU A 470 10.70 2.60 -11.87
N ASN A 471 11.76 3.25 -11.39
CA ASN A 471 11.77 4.70 -11.21
C ASN A 471 11.57 5.42 -12.56
N TYR A 472 12.26 4.97 -13.62
CA TYR A 472 12.09 5.54 -14.95
C TYR A 472 10.65 5.43 -15.47
N ALA A 473 9.99 4.27 -15.24
CA ALA A 473 8.68 3.97 -15.78
C ALA A 473 7.49 4.43 -14.90
N GLN A 474 7.69 4.63 -13.58
CA GLN A 474 6.61 4.89 -12.62
C GLN A 474 6.71 6.26 -11.94
N SER A 475 7.86 6.95 -12.04
CA SER A 475 8.07 8.26 -11.43
C SER A 475 7.80 9.39 -12.44
N TYR A 476 7.29 10.50 -11.95
CA TYR A 476 7.13 11.73 -12.72
C TYR A 476 8.42 12.54 -12.88
N THR A 477 9.53 12.13 -12.27
CA THR A 477 10.78 12.90 -12.23
C THR A 477 11.27 13.28 -13.63
N LEU A 478 11.26 12.33 -14.57
CA LEU A 478 11.70 12.59 -15.95
C LEU A 478 10.74 13.52 -16.72
N LEU A 479 9.42 13.34 -16.52
CA LEU A 479 8.40 14.23 -17.11
C LEU A 479 8.63 15.67 -16.64
N VAL A 480 8.85 15.86 -15.34
CA VAL A 480 9.12 17.17 -14.73
C VAL A 480 10.42 17.77 -15.27
N GLN A 481 11.50 16.99 -15.35
CA GLN A 481 12.78 17.45 -15.90
C GLN A 481 12.66 17.90 -17.36
N ARG A 482 11.98 17.12 -18.21
CA ARG A 482 11.74 17.47 -19.62
C ARG A 482 10.91 18.74 -19.75
N THR A 483 9.86 18.87 -18.92
CA THR A 483 9.04 20.09 -18.90
C THR A 483 9.86 21.31 -18.48
N LYS A 484 10.64 21.18 -17.41
CA LYS A 484 11.48 22.27 -16.89
C LYS A 484 12.52 22.73 -17.90
N ALA A 485 13.07 21.84 -18.72
CA ALA A 485 14.00 22.15 -19.78
C ALA A 485 13.38 23.01 -20.91
N GLN A 486 12.05 22.99 -21.07
CA GLN A 486 11.32 23.81 -22.06
C GLN A 486 10.87 25.18 -21.48
N LEU A 487 10.90 25.35 -20.16
CA LEU A 487 10.49 26.59 -19.51
C LEU A 487 11.63 27.60 -19.47
N ASN A 488 11.58 28.57 -20.36
CA ASN A 488 12.52 29.72 -20.37
C ASN A 488 12.06 30.73 -19.29
N ALA A 489 12.75 30.80 -18.17
CA ALA A 489 12.44 31.59 -16.97
C ALA A 489 11.18 31.11 -16.21
N PRO A 490 11.33 30.43 -15.05
CA PRO A 490 10.22 29.92 -14.30
C PRO A 490 9.49 31.03 -13.55
N GLY A 491 8.45 31.57 -14.18
CA GLY A 491 7.38 32.28 -13.49
C GLY A 491 6.32 31.32 -12.95
N CYS A 492 5.13 31.83 -12.62
CA CYS A 492 4.02 30.96 -12.33
C CYS A 492 3.58 30.19 -13.58
N VAL A 493 3.01 29.00 -13.37
CA VAL A 493 2.47 28.12 -14.42
C VAL A 493 1.02 27.81 -14.09
N GLU A 494 0.10 28.08 -15.02
CA GLU A 494 -1.29 27.69 -14.90
C GLU A 494 -1.47 26.20 -15.21
N THR A 495 -2.50 25.57 -14.67
CA THR A 495 -2.77 24.15 -14.88
C THR A 495 -4.24 23.90 -15.19
N VAL A 496 -4.53 23.00 -16.15
CA VAL A 496 -5.87 22.54 -16.51
C VAL A 496 -5.87 21.03 -16.66
N GLY A 497 -6.79 20.38 -15.96
CA GLY A 497 -7.04 18.94 -16.08
C GLY A 497 -5.99 18.04 -15.44
N LEU A 498 -4.84 18.54 -15.01
CA LEU A 498 -3.76 17.72 -14.47
C LEU A 498 -4.20 16.91 -13.26
N GLY A 499 -3.81 15.64 -13.22
CA GLY A 499 -3.98 14.78 -12.07
C GLY A 499 -3.19 15.28 -10.85
N LYS A 500 -3.69 15.01 -9.62
CA LYS A 500 -3.04 15.46 -8.37
C LYS A 500 -1.60 14.99 -8.23
N GLY A 501 -1.28 13.78 -8.70
CA GLY A 501 0.09 13.28 -8.71
C GLY A 501 1.01 14.09 -9.61
N GLN A 502 0.55 14.51 -10.78
CA GLN A 502 1.30 15.39 -11.68
C GLN A 502 1.51 16.78 -11.08
N ILE A 503 0.45 17.38 -10.51
CA ILE A 503 0.54 18.67 -9.81
C ILE A 503 1.59 18.59 -8.69
N ALA A 504 1.50 17.57 -7.85
CA ALA A 504 2.45 17.34 -6.77
C ALA A 504 3.90 17.18 -7.28
N ALA A 505 4.07 16.44 -8.38
CA ALA A 505 5.39 16.22 -8.97
C ALA A 505 6.00 17.51 -9.53
N PHE A 506 5.23 18.31 -10.24
CA PHE A 506 5.70 19.61 -10.77
C PHE A 506 6.05 20.58 -9.65
N GLN A 507 5.30 20.60 -8.55
CA GLN A 507 5.63 21.43 -7.39
C GLN A 507 6.83 20.90 -6.62
N PHE A 508 6.91 19.59 -6.38
CA PHE A 508 7.92 19.00 -5.49
C PHE A 508 9.27 18.83 -6.18
N TYR A 509 9.30 18.16 -7.36
CA TYR A 509 10.54 17.93 -8.11
C TYR A 509 10.90 19.08 -9.04
N GLY A 510 9.88 19.80 -9.54
CA GLY A 510 10.06 20.92 -10.48
C GLY A 510 10.31 22.26 -9.81
N ASP A 511 9.92 22.40 -8.55
CA ASP A 511 9.86 23.67 -7.82
C ASP A 511 9.07 24.76 -8.57
N LEU A 512 8.00 24.34 -9.27
CA LEU A 512 7.15 25.23 -10.05
C LEU A 512 6.02 25.81 -9.19
N GLN A 513 5.77 27.11 -9.34
CA GLN A 513 4.61 27.75 -8.72
C GLN A 513 3.37 27.51 -9.58
N LEU A 514 2.62 26.46 -9.26
CA LEU A 514 1.40 26.11 -10.00
C LEU A 514 0.18 26.87 -9.49
N LYS A 515 -0.67 27.30 -10.41
CA LYS A 515 -1.98 27.90 -10.13
C LYS A 515 -3.05 27.25 -10.99
N PRO A 516 -4.24 26.96 -10.45
CA PRO A 516 -5.34 26.52 -11.31
C PRO A 516 -5.72 27.65 -12.27
N MET A 517 -5.97 27.31 -13.54
CA MET A 517 -6.44 28.29 -14.51
C MET A 517 -7.80 28.84 -14.07
N GLN A 518 -7.96 30.16 -14.05
CA GLN A 518 -9.23 30.79 -13.74
C GLN A 518 -10.16 30.72 -14.95
N ALA A 519 -11.46 30.46 -14.70
CA ALA A 519 -12.46 30.26 -15.76
C ALA A 519 -12.66 31.52 -16.64
N ASP A 520 -12.34 32.70 -16.11
CA ASP A 520 -12.43 33.99 -16.80
C ASP A 520 -11.17 34.34 -17.65
N GLY A 521 -10.14 33.49 -17.62
CA GLY A 521 -8.89 33.73 -18.34
C GLY A 521 -8.03 34.85 -17.75
N SER A 522 -8.38 35.40 -16.59
CA SER A 522 -7.70 36.54 -15.95
C SER A 522 -6.31 36.22 -15.39
N GLY A 523 -5.89 34.96 -15.44
CA GLY A 523 -4.57 34.52 -14.98
C GLY A 523 -3.45 35.22 -15.73
N ASN A 524 -2.34 35.57 -15.04
CA ASN A 524 -1.19 36.29 -15.60
C ASN A 524 0.06 35.43 -15.74
N CYS A 525 -0.06 34.09 -15.65
CA CYS A 525 1.11 33.23 -15.81
C CYS A 525 1.51 33.09 -17.29
N PRO A 526 2.82 33.09 -17.60
CA PRO A 526 3.32 33.01 -18.97
C PRO A 526 3.18 31.60 -19.58
N TRP A 527 2.99 30.59 -18.75
CA TRP A 527 2.92 29.18 -19.14
C TRP A 527 1.66 28.50 -18.66
N LEU A 528 1.19 27.52 -19.43
CA LEU A 528 0.04 26.67 -19.07
C LEU A 528 0.38 25.19 -19.33
N LEU A 529 0.15 24.35 -18.33
CA LEU A 529 0.23 22.89 -18.43
C LEU A 529 -1.16 22.31 -18.51
N VAL A 530 -1.38 21.44 -19.48
CA VAL A 530 -2.69 20.84 -19.79
C VAL A 530 -2.57 19.35 -19.90
N GLU A 531 -3.53 18.61 -19.32
CA GLU A 531 -3.69 17.19 -19.60
C GLU A 531 -4.21 17.01 -21.04
N PRO A 532 -3.52 16.25 -21.90
CA PRO A 532 -3.97 15.99 -23.25
C PRO A 532 -5.22 15.12 -23.26
N SER A 533 -6.03 15.23 -24.32
CA SER A 533 -7.08 14.26 -24.61
C SER A 533 -6.49 12.86 -24.87
N PRO A 534 -7.29 11.77 -24.85
CA PRO A 534 -6.76 10.40 -25.04
C PRO A 534 -6.01 10.18 -26.36
N ASP A 535 -6.29 10.97 -27.39
CA ASP A 535 -5.61 11.01 -28.68
C ASP A 535 -4.37 11.93 -28.71
N LEU A 536 -3.93 12.43 -27.55
CA LEU A 536 -2.83 13.39 -27.35
C LEU A 536 -3.07 14.77 -28.01
N SER A 537 -4.32 15.10 -28.34
CA SER A 537 -4.71 16.41 -28.85
C SER A 537 -4.99 17.44 -27.75
N ALA A 538 -5.09 18.70 -28.14
CA ALA A 538 -5.50 19.79 -27.26
C ALA A 538 -6.97 19.64 -26.86
N PRO A 539 -7.32 19.78 -25.57
CA PRO A 539 -8.72 19.86 -25.16
C PRO A 539 -9.41 21.10 -25.80
N ALA A 540 -10.66 20.95 -26.19
CA ALA A 540 -11.45 22.03 -26.79
C ALA A 540 -11.66 23.26 -25.88
N THR A 541 -11.34 23.13 -24.58
CA THR A 541 -11.46 24.19 -23.57
C THR A 541 -10.36 25.25 -23.65
N ILE A 542 -9.30 25.02 -24.42
CA ILE A 542 -8.16 25.94 -24.51
C ILE A 542 -8.41 26.98 -25.61
N ASN A 543 -8.37 28.25 -25.22
CA ASN A 543 -8.51 29.37 -26.17
C ASN A 543 -7.20 29.58 -26.94
N ASN A 544 -7.17 29.22 -28.21
CA ASN A 544 -6.03 29.33 -29.09
C ASN A 544 -5.63 30.80 -29.41
N LEU A 545 -6.48 31.77 -29.11
CA LEU A 545 -6.14 33.22 -29.26
C LEU A 545 -5.26 33.72 -28.12
N VAL A 546 -5.28 33.04 -26.97
CA VAL A 546 -4.51 33.40 -25.78
C VAL A 546 -3.28 32.50 -25.62
N TRP A 547 -3.38 31.24 -26.04
CA TRP A 547 -2.40 30.23 -25.79
C TRP A 547 -1.88 29.58 -27.07
N THR A 548 -0.55 29.54 -27.24
CA THR A 548 0.11 28.81 -28.33
C THR A 548 0.76 27.56 -27.77
N GLN A 549 0.48 26.41 -28.38
CA GLN A 549 1.12 25.15 -28.01
C GLN A 549 2.62 25.21 -28.27
N SER A 550 3.43 25.03 -27.25
CA SER A 550 4.89 25.03 -27.32
C SER A 550 5.46 23.62 -27.49
N ALA A 551 4.96 22.66 -26.74
CA ALA A 551 5.46 21.29 -26.79
C ALA A 551 4.42 20.27 -26.27
N LEU A 552 4.52 19.04 -26.78
CA LEU A 552 3.92 17.84 -26.17
C LEU A 552 5.03 17.06 -25.47
N ILE A 553 4.94 16.89 -24.17
CA ILE A 553 5.94 16.22 -23.36
C ILE A 553 5.38 14.86 -22.94
N LEU A 554 5.95 13.81 -23.52
CA LEU A 554 5.51 12.44 -23.30
C LEU A 554 6.12 11.88 -22.02
N HIS A 555 5.25 11.22 -21.21
CA HIS A 555 5.72 10.36 -20.13
C HIS A 555 6.39 9.12 -20.74
N PRO A 556 7.56 8.68 -20.24
CA PRO A 556 8.37 7.64 -20.88
C PRO A 556 7.66 6.30 -21.06
N ALA A 557 6.85 5.89 -20.10
CA ALA A 557 6.19 4.57 -20.12
C ALA A 557 4.66 4.64 -20.21
N ASN A 558 4.04 5.79 -19.91
CA ASN A 558 2.57 5.93 -19.89
C ASN A 558 2.13 7.17 -20.65
N LYS A 559 1.67 6.98 -21.89
CA LYS A 559 1.20 8.08 -22.74
C LYS A 559 0.05 8.89 -22.13
N GLY A 560 -0.82 8.25 -21.31
CA GLY A 560 -1.92 8.92 -20.64
C GLY A 560 -1.49 9.91 -19.54
N GLU A 561 -0.24 9.85 -19.09
CA GLU A 561 0.33 10.76 -18.09
C GLU A 561 1.17 11.88 -18.73
N SER A 562 1.09 12.04 -20.05
CA SER A 562 1.80 13.09 -20.80
C SER A 562 1.17 14.46 -20.56
N VAL A 563 1.89 15.55 -20.88
CA VAL A 563 1.40 16.91 -20.70
C VAL A 563 1.64 17.76 -21.93
N LEU A 564 0.71 18.66 -22.22
CA LEU A 564 0.85 19.71 -23.21
C LEU A 564 1.32 20.99 -22.54
N LEU A 565 2.35 21.60 -23.08
CA LEU A 565 2.88 22.87 -22.63
C LEU A 565 2.46 23.97 -23.61
N TYR A 566 1.84 25.02 -23.07
CA TYR A 566 1.43 26.19 -23.80
C TYR A 566 2.17 27.44 -23.28
N LYS A 567 2.46 28.35 -24.19
CA LYS A 567 2.98 29.68 -23.88
C LYS A 567 1.89 30.70 -24.14
N ARG A 568 1.72 31.67 -23.24
CA ARG A 568 0.81 32.80 -23.44
C ARG A 568 1.29 33.64 -24.58
N GLN A 569 0.42 33.98 -25.53
CA GLN A 569 0.70 34.94 -26.57
C GLN A 569 0.82 36.32 -25.90
N SER A 570 1.96 36.96 -26.03
CA SER A 570 2.05 38.40 -25.71
C SER A 570 1.04 39.09 -26.62
N ALA A 571 0.07 39.82 -26.03
CA ALA A 571 -0.67 40.78 -26.84
C ALA A 571 0.37 41.68 -27.49
N ALA A 572 0.60 41.51 -28.78
CA ALA A 572 1.33 42.51 -29.55
C ALA A 572 0.51 43.77 -29.34
N LEU A 573 1.05 44.72 -28.61
CA LEU A 573 0.59 46.09 -28.67
C LEU A 573 0.64 46.44 -30.16
N SER A 574 -0.51 46.47 -30.79
CA SER A 574 -0.70 47.08 -32.10
C SER A 574 -0.48 48.57 -31.93
N ASP A 575 0.78 48.96 -31.95
CA ASP A 575 1.21 50.33 -32.22
C ASP A 575 1.33 50.47 -33.75
N ASP A 576 0.19 50.30 -34.42
CA ASP A 576 -0.01 50.71 -35.81
C ASP A 576 -0.76 52.04 -35.82
N SER A 577 -0.07 53.08 -35.37
CA SER A 577 -0.33 54.46 -35.78
C SER A 577 0.78 54.93 -36.71
N GLU A 578 1.05 54.21 -37.78
CA GLU A 578 1.60 54.75 -39.00
C GLU A 578 0.49 54.81 -40.04
N GLN A 579 -0.04 56.03 -40.21
CA GLN A 579 -0.83 56.42 -41.39
C GLN A 579 0.00 56.16 -42.65
N PRO A 580 -0.58 55.48 -43.66
CA PRO A 580 0.10 55.42 -44.94
C PRO A 580 0.06 56.83 -45.60
N GLU A 581 1.22 57.43 -45.73
CA GLU A 581 1.48 58.56 -46.61
C GLU A 581 1.08 58.18 -48.04
N ALA A 582 0.13 58.94 -48.61
CA ALA A 582 -0.35 58.77 -49.97
C ALA A 582 0.79 59.10 -50.94
N ILE A 583 1.34 58.14 -51.63
CA ILE A 583 2.20 58.31 -52.79
C ILE A 583 1.30 58.33 -54.02
N GLU A 584 1.21 59.53 -54.66
CA GLU A 584 0.64 59.75 -55.99
C GLU A 584 1.34 58.88 -57.05
N PRO A 585 0.63 58.40 -58.07
CA PRO A 585 1.23 57.64 -59.16
C PRO A 585 1.86 58.55 -60.17
N ASP A 586 3.17 58.50 -60.36
CA ASP A 586 3.87 59.07 -61.47
C ASP A 586 3.78 58.20 -62.71
N LEU A 587 3.01 58.70 -63.70
CA LEU A 587 2.91 58.17 -65.02
C LEU A 587 4.13 58.66 -65.80
N ASP A 588 5.04 57.85 -66.24
CA ASP A 588 5.63 57.94 -67.58
C ASP A 588 6.57 56.77 -67.96
N GLN A 589 6.12 56.16 -69.01
CA GLN A 589 6.80 55.80 -70.27
C GLN A 589 7.93 54.76 -70.32
N LYS A 590 7.62 53.92 -71.24
CA LYS A 590 8.42 53.31 -72.35
C LYS A 590 9.19 52.04 -72.09
N SER A 591 8.64 51.03 -72.72
CA SER A 591 9.09 50.39 -73.97
C SER A 591 10.50 49.80 -73.94
N GLU A 592 10.60 48.59 -74.20
CA GLU A 592 11.27 47.82 -75.27
C GLU A 592 11.96 46.53 -74.85
N LYS A 593 11.52 45.48 -75.48
CA LYS A 593 12.24 44.33 -76.08
C LYS A 593 13.43 43.66 -75.33
N LYS A 594 13.30 42.44 -74.98
CA LYS A 594 13.63 41.30 -75.86
C LYS A 594 13.24 40.01 -75.07
#